data_89f2233796a1094c314b142328bc462c
#
_entry.id   89f2233796a1094c314b142328bc462c
#
_cell.length_a   1.000
_cell.length_b   1.000
_cell.length_c   1.000
_cell.angle_alpha   90.00
_cell.angle_beta   90.00
_cell.angle_gamma   90.00
#
_symmetry.space_group_name_H-M   'P 1'
#
loop_
_entity.id
_entity.type
_entity.pdbx_description
1 polymer ?
#
loop_
_entity_poly.entity_id
_entity_poly.type
_entity_poly.pdbx_seq_one_letter_code
_entity_poly.pdbx_strand_id
1 'polypeptide(L)'
;MSVWVRGALRLVQQNPVCAVPRRGISQIQPLRMRLVQFQSSASAGQRIGVELDGEKIIDLNSFDSSLPSTMRGFLEAGDGAFQTAKRALDSGQHILSRSELTILAPITNPDKVVCVGMNYVDHCVEQNVPVPKEPIIFSKFPSSIIGPYDSIVLPPESQEVDWEVELAFVIGKRGKNIREEEAMEHVAGFTVAHDVSARDWQMKKNGKQWLLGKTFDTFCPLGPALVSKDSIADPHGLGIRCRVNGNLVQHSNTNQMVFKTQSLIAWVSKFVTLYPGDVFLTGTPPGVGVFRKPPVYLKAGDVVECEIDELGVIRNPVM
;
A
#
# COMPACT_ATOMS: atom_id res chain seq x y z
N MET A 1 89.62 -2.74 7.90
CA MET A 1 90.05 -2.00 6.66
C MET A 1 89.21 -2.54 5.52
N SER A 2 88.18 -1.77 5.11
CA SER A 2 87.87 -1.23 3.82
C SER A 2 87.96 -2.23 2.67
N VAL A 3 87.03 -2.39 1.74
CA VAL A 3 86.58 -1.40 0.76
C VAL A 3 85.28 -1.88 0.10
N TRP A 4 84.41 -0.99 -0.18
CA TRP A 4 83.17 -1.02 -0.92
C TRP A 4 83.31 -1.41 -2.41
N VAL A 5 82.28 -2.13 -2.94
CA VAL A 5 81.88 -1.97 -4.33
C VAL A 5 80.35 -1.94 -4.45
N ARG A 6 79.84 -0.82 -4.95
CA ARG A 6 78.44 -0.58 -5.28
C ARG A 6 78.06 -1.26 -6.59
N GLY A 7 76.99 -2.04 -6.61
CA GLY A 7 76.30 -2.49 -7.83
C GLY A 7 74.93 -1.85 -7.90
N ALA A 8 74.68 -0.98 -8.87
CA ALA A 8 73.42 -0.34 -9.14
C ALA A 8 72.47 -1.28 -9.92
N LEU A 9 71.39 -1.68 -9.30
CA LEU A 9 70.25 -2.34 -9.97
C LEU A 9 69.30 -1.28 -10.53
N ARG A 10 69.09 -1.29 -11.86
CA ARG A 10 68.05 -0.53 -12.52
C ARG A 10 66.71 -1.18 -12.25
N LEU A 11 65.80 -0.42 -11.60
CA LEU A 11 64.38 -0.74 -11.51
C LEU A 11 63.71 -0.44 -12.84
N VAL A 12 63.18 -1.48 -13.48
CA VAL A 12 62.24 -1.37 -14.61
C VAL A 12 60.86 -1.05 -14.03
N GLN A 13 60.38 0.16 -14.25
CA GLN A 13 59.00 0.55 -13.95
C GLN A 13 58.08 -0.20 -14.93
N GLN A 14 57.28 -1.12 -14.38
CA GLN A 14 56.10 -1.65 -15.06
C GLN A 14 54.91 -0.72 -14.85
N ASN A 15 54.39 -0.17 -15.95
CA ASN A 15 53.14 0.61 -15.93
C ASN A 15 51.96 -0.28 -15.51
N PRO A 16 51.08 0.16 -14.61
CA PRO A 16 49.88 -0.57 -14.28
C PRO A 16 48.90 -0.51 -15.46
N VAL A 17 48.53 -1.67 -16.01
CA VAL A 17 47.44 -1.85 -16.96
C VAL A 17 46.15 -1.41 -16.28
N CYS A 18 45.53 -0.37 -16.85
CA CYS A 18 44.26 0.17 -16.41
C CYS A 18 43.17 -0.93 -16.56
N ALA A 19 42.75 -1.51 -15.45
CA ALA A 19 41.63 -2.47 -15.43
C ALA A 19 40.33 -1.70 -15.68
N VAL A 20 39.72 -1.93 -16.85
CA VAL A 20 38.36 -1.46 -17.15
C VAL A 20 37.41 -2.11 -16.15
N PRO A 21 36.60 -1.35 -15.36
CA PRO A 21 35.65 -1.94 -14.47
C PRO A 21 34.60 -2.71 -15.30
N ARG A 22 34.52 -4.02 -15.09
CA ARG A 22 33.42 -4.84 -15.61
C ARG A 22 32.13 -4.24 -15.01
N ARG A 23 31.27 -3.69 -15.85
CA ARG A 23 29.90 -3.33 -15.47
C ARG A 23 29.28 -4.58 -14.84
N GLY A 24 28.98 -4.48 -13.53
CA GLY A 24 28.28 -5.53 -12.82
C GLY A 24 27.00 -5.88 -13.57
N ILE A 25 26.75 -7.18 -13.70
CA ILE A 25 25.47 -7.71 -14.15
C ILE A 25 24.44 -7.13 -13.18
N SER A 26 23.61 -6.21 -13.66
CA SER A 26 22.44 -5.74 -12.94
C SER A 26 21.67 -7.00 -12.51
N GLN A 27 21.58 -7.23 -11.21
CA GLN A 27 20.67 -8.25 -10.70
C GLN A 27 19.29 -7.84 -11.21
N ILE A 28 18.74 -8.62 -12.13
CA ILE A 28 17.34 -8.50 -12.54
C ILE A 28 16.56 -8.80 -11.27
N GLN A 29 16.06 -7.76 -10.60
CA GLN A 29 15.13 -7.95 -9.51
C GLN A 29 13.94 -8.72 -10.08
N PRO A 30 13.47 -9.78 -9.41
CA PRO A 30 12.30 -10.49 -9.87
C PRO A 30 11.17 -9.48 -10.08
N LEU A 31 10.54 -9.55 -11.25
CA LEU A 31 9.47 -8.62 -11.63
C LEU A 31 8.36 -8.73 -10.57
N ARG A 32 8.18 -7.66 -9.81
CA ARG A 32 7.15 -7.62 -8.74
C ARG A 32 5.79 -7.59 -9.41
N MET A 33 4.92 -8.55 -9.09
CA MET A 33 3.56 -8.53 -9.61
C MET A 33 2.75 -7.44 -8.91
N ARG A 34 2.46 -6.38 -9.65
CA ARG A 34 1.70 -5.19 -9.23
C ARG A 34 0.43 -5.13 -10.05
N LEU A 35 -0.67 -5.60 -9.48
CA LEU A 35 -1.98 -5.62 -10.13
C LEU A 35 -2.67 -4.26 -10.00
N VAL A 36 -3.24 -3.77 -11.08
CA VAL A 36 -3.97 -2.50 -11.12
C VAL A 36 -5.36 -2.69 -11.71
N GLN A 37 -6.32 -1.89 -11.24
CA GLN A 37 -7.57 -1.64 -11.94
C GLN A 37 -7.46 -0.31 -12.67
N PHE A 38 -7.99 -0.24 -13.88
CA PHE A 38 -7.94 0.98 -14.68
C PHE A 38 -9.15 1.11 -15.60
N GLN A 39 -9.37 2.33 -16.09
CA GLN A 39 -10.25 2.65 -17.21
C GLN A 39 -9.43 3.28 -18.32
N SER A 40 -9.81 2.99 -19.56
CA SER A 40 -9.25 3.59 -20.76
C SER A 40 -10.35 4.32 -21.53
N SER A 41 -10.02 5.43 -22.17
CA SER A 41 -10.93 6.13 -23.09
C SER A 41 -11.35 5.28 -24.29
N ALA A 42 -10.55 4.26 -24.63
CA ALA A 42 -10.81 3.36 -25.76
C ALA A 42 -11.74 2.17 -25.43
N SER A 43 -12.02 1.92 -24.13
CA SER A 43 -12.85 0.78 -23.72
C SER A 43 -13.89 1.19 -22.67
N ALA A 44 -15.14 0.76 -22.83
CA ALA A 44 -16.15 0.94 -21.81
C ALA A 44 -15.88 0.02 -20.59
N GLY A 45 -15.93 0.59 -19.38
CA GLY A 45 -15.82 -0.15 -18.12
C GLY A 45 -14.39 -0.27 -17.60
N GLN A 46 -14.29 -0.89 -16.41
CA GLN A 46 -13.02 -1.14 -15.75
C GLN A 46 -12.35 -2.40 -16.29
N ARG A 47 -11.03 -2.42 -16.21
CA ARG A 47 -10.17 -3.51 -16.66
C ARG A 47 -9.08 -3.79 -15.62
N ILE A 48 -8.44 -4.94 -15.74
CA ILE A 48 -7.32 -5.33 -14.90
C ILE A 48 -6.03 -5.36 -15.70
N GLY A 49 -4.96 -4.88 -15.10
CA GLY A 49 -3.63 -4.92 -15.68
C GLY A 49 -2.55 -5.29 -14.69
N VAL A 50 -1.35 -5.52 -15.21
CA VAL A 50 -0.11 -5.65 -14.44
C VAL A 50 0.81 -4.50 -14.80
N GLU A 51 1.25 -3.75 -13.79
CA GLU A 51 2.22 -2.67 -13.95
C GLU A 51 3.63 -3.26 -14.21
N LEU A 52 4.31 -2.77 -15.26
CA LEU A 52 5.65 -3.21 -15.64
C LEU A 52 6.75 -2.40 -14.94
N ASP A 53 6.72 -1.07 -15.09
CA ASP A 53 7.82 -0.16 -14.73
C ASP A 53 7.33 1.20 -14.17
N GLY A 54 6.09 1.29 -13.73
CA GLY A 54 5.46 2.55 -13.28
C GLY A 54 4.88 3.41 -14.40
N GLU A 55 5.29 3.21 -15.67
CA GLU A 55 4.80 3.95 -16.83
C GLU A 55 3.97 3.09 -17.79
N LYS A 56 4.08 1.78 -17.70
CA LYS A 56 3.46 0.81 -18.62
C LYS A 56 2.64 -0.21 -17.87
N ILE A 57 1.49 -0.54 -18.43
CA ILE A 57 0.58 -1.55 -17.91
C ILE A 57 0.28 -2.55 -19.02
N ILE A 58 0.37 -3.84 -18.71
CA ILE A 58 -0.16 -4.90 -19.56
C ILE A 58 -1.64 -5.06 -19.27
N ASP A 59 -2.47 -4.94 -20.28
CA ASP A 59 -3.92 -5.15 -20.20
C ASP A 59 -4.23 -6.66 -20.20
N LEU A 60 -4.56 -7.19 -19.04
CA LEU A 60 -4.85 -8.62 -18.87
C LEU A 60 -6.13 -9.06 -19.59
N ASN A 61 -7.14 -8.19 -19.69
CA ASN A 61 -8.38 -8.53 -20.39
C ASN A 61 -8.23 -8.50 -21.91
N SER A 62 -7.21 -7.82 -22.46
CA SER A 62 -6.83 -7.95 -23.87
C SER A 62 -5.97 -9.18 -24.13
N PHE A 63 -5.17 -9.60 -23.16
CA PHE A 63 -4.36 -10.83 -23.24
C PHE A 63 -5.23 -12.08 -23.15
N ASP A 64 -6.21 -12.08 -22.24
CA ASP A 64 -7.16 -13.18 -22.05
C ASP A 64 -8.54 -12.62 -21.69
N SER A 65 -9.46 -12.62 -22.64
CA SER A 65 -10.82 -12.07 -22.50
C SER A 65 -11.71 -12.88 -21.55
N SER A 66 -11.29 -14.06 -21.13
CA SER A 66 -12.01 -14.88 -20.13
C SER A 66 -11.77 -14.41 -18.70
N LEU A 67 -10.74 -13.58 -18.46
CA LEU A 67 -10.48 -13.02 -17.14
C LEU A 67 -11.57 -12.02 -16.73
N PRO A 68 -12.02 -12.05 -15.46
CA PRO A 68 -12.90 -11.03 -14.93
C PRO A 68 -12.29 -9.62 -15.07
N SER A 69 -13.13 -8.62 -15.30
CA SER A 69 -12.69 -7.21 -15.42
C SER A 69 -12.61 -6.48 -14.07
N THR A 70 -12.95 -7.14 -12.96
CA THR A 70 -12.84 -6.60 -11.61
C THR A 70 -11.76 -7.34 -10.83
N MET A 71 -11.01 -6.63 -9.98
CA MET A 71 -9.99 -7.29 -9.14
C MET A 71 -10.60 -8.32 -8.21
N ARG A 72 -11.77 -8.06 -7.63
CA ARG A 72 -12.48 -9.05 -6.83
C ARG A 72 -12.74 -10.33 -7.63
N GLY A 73 -13.32 -10.23 -8.81
CA GLY A 73 -13.53 -11.39 -9.68
C GLY A 73 -12.23 -12.10 -10.06
N PHE A 74 -11.15 -11.35 -10.31
CA PHE A 74 -9.82 -11.89 -10.57
C PHE A 74 -9.31 -12.72 -9.37
N LEU A 75 -9.45 -12.19 -8.15
CA LEU A 75 -9.07 -12.90 -6.93
C LEU A 75 -9.96 -14.14 -6.68
N GLU A 76 -11.25 -14.04 -6.96
CA GLU A 76 -12.19 -15.19 -6.88
C GLU A 76 -11.86 -16.29 -7.89
N ALA A 77 -11.30 -15.95 -9.06
CA ALA A 77 -10.81 -16.91 -10.05
C ALA A 77 -9.53 -17.65 -9.61
N GLY A 78 -8.84 -17.15 -8.57
CA GLY A 78 -7.75 -17.85 -7.87
C GLY A 78 -6.48 -18.03 -8.72
N ASP A 79 -5.76 -19.13 -8.44
CA ASP A 79 -4.42 -19.38 -8.99
C ASP A 79 -4.35 -19.33 -10.52
N GLY A 80 -5.41 -19.77 -11.22
CA GLY A 80 -5.47 -19.74 -12.68
C GLY A 80 -5.34 -18.31 -13.24
N ALA A 81 -5.98 -17.33 -12.61
CA ALA A 81 -5.88 -15.93 -13.00
C ALA A 81 -4.48 -15.38 -12.75
N PHE A 82 -3.85 -15.69 -11.61
CA PHE A 82 -2.47 -15.31 -11.32
C PHE A 82 -1.47 -15.93 -12.31
N GLN A 83 -1.64 -17.19 -12.70
CA GLN A 83 -0.81 -17.82 -13.71
C GLN A 83 -0.98 -17.14 -15.10
N THR A 84 -2.19 -16.73 -15.44
CA THR A 84 -2.44 -15.97 -16.67
C THR A 84 -1.77 -14.59 -16.62
N ALA A 85 -1.85 -13.88 -15.51
CA ALA A 85 -1.15 -12.61 -15.32
C ALA A 85 0.38 -12.76 -15.48
N LYS A 86 0.95 -13.84 -14.94
CA LYS A 86 2.38 -14.14 -15.10
C LYS A 86 2.73 -14.41 -16.56
N ARG A 87 1.94 -15.21 -17.29
CA ARG A 87 2.14 -15.44 -18.73
C ARG A 87 2.05 -14.14 -19.55
N ALA A 88 1.13 -13.26 -19.18
CA ALA A 88 1.00 -11.95 -19.82
C ALA A 88 2.26 -11.09 -19.61
N LEU A 89 2.81 -11.06 -18.38
CA LEU A 89 4.08 -10.41 -18.07
C LEU A 89 5.23 -10.97 -18.93
N ASP A 90 5.36 -12.29 -18.98
CA ASP A 90 6.43 -12.96 -19.74
C ASP A 90 6.30 -12.71 -21.26
N SER A 91 5.06 -12.51 -21.77
CA SER A 91 4.82 -12.27 -23.20
C SER A 91 5.18 -10.85 -23.65
N GLY A 92 5.08 -9.86 -22.75
CA GLY A 92 5.27 -8.45 -23.08
C GLY A 92 4.29 -7.90 -24.12
N GLN A 93 3.10 -8.50 -24.27
CA GLN A 93 2.06 -8.06 -25.22
C GLN A 93 1.01 -7.19 -24.53
N HIS A 94 0.20 -6.48 -25.33
CA HIS A 94 -0.92 -5.65 -24.88
C HIS A 94 -0.51 -4.55 -23.89
N ILE A 95 0.66 -3.93 -24.14
CA ILE A 95 1.20 -2.85 -23.33
C ILE A 95 0.45 -1.54 -23.65
N LEU A 96 0.00 -0.86 -22.60
CA LEU A 96 -0.62 0.46 -22.62
C LEU A 96 0.27 1.46 -21.89
N SER A 97 0.24 2.73 -22.29
CA SER A 97 0.85 3.82 -21.53
C SER A 97 -0.01 4.19 -20.34
N ARG A 98 0.57 4.23 -19.14
CA ARG A 98 -0.14 4.61 -17.91
C ARG A 98 -0.76 6.02 -18.00
N SER A 99 -0.12 6.95 -18.72
CA SER A 99 -0.59 8.32 -18.91
C SER A 99 -1.92 8.43 -19.67
N GLU A 100 -2.31 7.37 -20.41
CA GLU A 100 -3.56 7.30 -21.16
C GLU A 100 -4.69 6.61 -20.37
N LEU A 101 -4.42 6.23 -19.13
CA LEU A 101 -5.32 5.46 -18.29
C LEU A 101 -5.72 6.22 -17.03
N THR A 102 -6.95 6.03 -16.59
CA THR A 102 -7.39 6.39 -15.25
C THR A 102 -7.18 5.18 -14.34
N ILE A 103 -6.27 5.30 -13.37
CA ILE A 103 -6.02 4.25 -12.39
C ILE A 103 -7.09 4.33 -11.30
N LEU A 104 -7.77 3.24 -11.07
CA LEU A 104 -8.80 3.08 -10.05
C LEU A 104 -8.20 2.52 -8.76
N ALA A 105 -8.98 2.55 -7.67
CA ALA A 105 -8.65 1.77 -6.49
C ALA A 105 -8.43 0.29 -6.86
N PRO A 106 -7.41 -0.38 -6.31
CA PRO A 106 -7.17 -1.79 -6.62
C PRO A 106 -8.33 -2.71 -6.24
N ILE A 107 -9.13 -2.31 -5.23
CA ILE A 107 -10.41 -2.93 -4.90
C ILE A 107 -11.47 -1.82 -4.85
N THR A 108 -12.52 -1.93 -5.64
CA THR A 108 -13.58 -0.90 -5.73
C THR A 108 -14.86 -1.26 -4.98
N ASN A 109 -15.13 -2.55 -4.78
CA ASN A 109 -16.38 -3.01 -4.16
C ASN A 109 -16.14 -4.28 -3.32
N PRO A 110 -15.42 -4.17 -2.19
CA PRO A 110 -15.26 -5.28 -1.25
C PRO A 110 -16.60 -5.60 -0.55
N ASP A 111 -16.72 -6.83 -0.01
CA ASP A 111 -17.81 -7.15 0.89
C ASP A 111 -17.70 -6.33 2.19
N LYS A 112 -16.49 -6.15 2.69
CA LYS A 112 -16.22 -5.35 3.88
C LYS A 112 -14.85 -4.67 3.84
N VAL A 113 -14.77 -3.52 4.52
CA VAL A 113 -13.53 -2.84 4.87
C VAL A 113 -13.36 -2.94 6.39
N VAL A 114 -12.37 -3.68 6.82
CA VAL A 114 -12.02 -3.89 8.24
C VAL A 114 -10.88 -2.96 8.59
N CYS A 115 -11.07 -2.14 9.61
CA CYS A 115 -10.08 -1.18 10.07
C CYS A 115 -9.65 -1.49 11.50
N VAL A 116 -8.41 -1.16 11.85
CA VAL A 116 -7.81 -1.47 13.16
C VAL A 116 -7.32 -0.19 13.83
N GLY A 117 -7.93 0.15 14.96
CA GLY A 117 -7.53 1.30 15.76
C GLY A 117 -6.36 1.01 16.70
N MET A 118 -5.55 2.04 17.00
CA MET A 118 -4.47 2.01 18.00
C MET A 118 -3.45 0.87 17.78
N ASN A 119 -3.15 0.55 16.53
CA ASN A 119 -2.33 -0.61 16.17
C ASN A 119 -0.84 -0.30 15.94
N TYR A 120 -0.35 0.89 16.33
CA TYR A 120 1.06 1.26 16.30
C TYR A 120 1.54 1.63 17.70
N VAL A 121 2.65 1.01 18.13
CA VAL A 121 3.23 1.25 19.47
C VAL A 121 3.60 2.72 19.66
N ASP A 122 4.27 3.32 18.67
CA ASP A 122 4.67 4.72 18.68
C ASP A 122 3.47 5.69 18.68
N HIS A 123 2.34 5.31 18.05
CA HIS A 123 1.10 6.07 18.10
C HIS A 123 0.42 5.99 19.48
N CYS A 124 0.47 4.83 20.15
CA CYS A 124 0.01 4.71 21.54
C CYS A 124 0.84 5.60 22.47
N VAL A 125 2.15 5.67 22.26
CA VAL A 125 3.05 6.57 23.03
C VAL A 125 2.70 8.05 22.76
N GLU A 126 2.47 8.46 21.52
CA GLU A 126 2.03 9.83 21.16
C GLU A 126 0.79 10.27 21.95
N GLN A 127 -0.17 9.36 22.12
CA GLN A 127 -1.42 9.62 22.82
C GLN A 127 -1.35 9.40 24.33
N ASN A 128 -0.23 8.91 24.84
CA ASN A 128 -0.05 8.50 26.25
C ASN A 128 -1.13 7.51 26.73
N VAL A 129 -1.42 6.50 25.88
CA VAL A 129 -2.37 5.42 26.19
C VAL A 129 -1.67 4.07 26.19
N PRO A 130 -2.17 3.09 26.96
CA PRO A 130 -1.62 1.74 26.94
C PRO A 130 -1.82 1.07 25.58
N VAL A 131 -0.88 0.21 25.20
CA VAL A 131 -1.02 -0.64 24.01
C VAL A 131 -2.20 -1.60 24.20
N PRO A 132 -3.12 -1.71 23.22
CA PRO A 132 -4.26 -2.61 23.31
C PRO A 132 -3.84 -4.08 23.46
N LYS A 133 -4.59 -4.84 24.25
CA LYS A 133 -4.38 -6.29 24.40
C LYS A 133 -5.09 -7.10 23.32
N GLU A 134 -6.08 -6.52 22.67
CA GLU A 134 -6.89 -7.10 21.59
C GLU A 134 -7.10 -6.05 20.49
N PRO A 135 -7.21 -6.47 19.20
CA PRO A 135 -7.46 -5.54 18.12
C PRO A 135 -8.78 -4.75 18.31
N ILE A 136 -8.69 -3.43 18.19
CA ILE A 136 -9.86 -2.54 18.19
C ILE A 136 -10.38 -2.47 16.76
N ILE A 137 -11.47 -3.15 16.48
CA ILE A 137 -12.02 -3.26 15.13
C ILE A 137 -13.12 -2.24 14.89
N PHE A 138 -13.03 -1.53 13.77
CA PHE A 138 -14.09 -0.70 13.20
C PHE A 138 -14.15 -0.89 11.68
N SER A 139 -14.96 -0.11 10.99
CA SER A 139 -15.17 -0.29 9.55
C SER A 139 -15.33 1.06 8.86
N LYS A 140 -15.08 1.07 7.54
CA LYS A 140 -15.52 2.08 6.59
C LYS A 140 -16.51 1.44 5.63
N PHE A 141 -17.48 2.21 5.13
CA PHE A 141 -18.35 1.67 4.09
C PHE A 141 -17.58 1.53 2.76
N PRO A 142 -17.80 0.45 2.00
CA PRO A 142 -17.17 0.30 0.69
C PRO A 142 -17.36 1.50 -0.24
N SER A 143 -18.47 2.22 -0.13
CA SER A 143 -18.77 3.43 -0.91
C SER A 143 -17.81 4.61 -0.61
N SER A 144 -17.06 4.58 0.48
CA SER A 144 -16.04 5.59 0.79
C SER A 144 -14.74 5.42 -0.02
N ILE A 145 -14.56 4.26 -0.71
CA ILE A 145 -13.34 3.96 -1.45
C ILE A 145 -13.24 4.84 -2.69
N ILE A 146 -12.07 5.46 -2.87
CA ILE A 146 -11.67 6.19 -4.06
C ILE A 146 -10.29 5.74 -4.55
N GLY A 147 -9.96 6.09 -5.78
CA GLY A 147 -8.68 5.76 -6.40
C GLY A 147 -7.50 6.55 -5.85
N PRO A 148 -6.29 6.17 -6.28
CA PRO A 148 -5.04 6.72 -5.73
C PRO A 148 -4.81 8.20 -6.05
N TYR A 149 -5.58 8.77 -7.00
CA TYR A 149 -5.42 10.15 -7.47
C TYR A 149 -6.73 10.94 -7.45
N ASP A 150 -7.82 10.34 -6.97
CA ASP A 150 -9.12 10.99 -6.85
C ASP A 150 -9.12 12.02 -5.71
N SER A 151 -10.06 12.96 -5.77
CA SER A 151 -10.16 14.02 -4.76
C SER A 151 -10.87 13.55 -3.49
N ILE A 152 -10.33 13.93 -2.34
CA ILE A 152 -11.01 13.86 -1.05
C ILE A 152 -11.94 15.06 -0.96
N VAL A 153 -13.23 14.82 -0.75
CA VAL A 153 -14.24 15.88 -0.60
C VAL A 153 -14.51 16.12 0.87
N LEU A 154 -14.28 17.36 1.33
CA LEU A 154 -14.56 17.74 2.71
C LEU A 154 -16.08 17.86 2.92
N PRO A 155 -16.68 17.08 3.83
CA PRO A 155 -18.10 17.17 4.11
C PRO A 155 -18.41 18.44 4.93
N PRO A 156 -19.53 19.15 4.64
CA PRO A 156 -19.92 20.34 5.40
C PRO A 156 -20.24 20.02 6.87
N GLU A 157 -20.52 18.77 7.19
CA GLU A 157 -20.85 18.28 8.54
C GLU A 157 -19.64 18.22 9.48
N SER A 158 -18.39 18.28 8.95
CA SER A 158 -17.15 18.20 9.75
C SER A 158 -16.21 19.37 9.48
N GLN A 159 -15.61 19.86 10.54
CA GLN A 159 -14.54 20.88 10.50
C GLN A 159 -13.20 20.31 10.97
N GLU A 160 -13.13 19.00 11.24
CA GLU A 160 -11.96 18.35 11.83
C GLU A 160 -11.53 17.11 11.01
N VAL A 161 -11.40 17.27 9.68
CA VAL A 161 -10.95 16.20 8.79
C VAL A 161 -9.44 16.05 8.87
N ASP A 162 -8.97 14.84 9.16
CA ASP A 162 -7.60 14.51 9.49
C ASP A 162 -7.07 13.38 8.59
N TRP A 163 -5.75 13.23 8.54
CA TRP A 163 -5.02 12.25 7.72
C TRP A 163 -4.53 11.06 8.57
N GLU A 164 -4.52 9.87 7.96
CA GLU A 164 -3.98 8.64 8.51
C GLU A 164 -3.43 7.76 7.38
N VAL A 165 -2.10 7.73 7.15
CA VAL A 165 -1.51 6.76 6.23
C VAL A 165 -1.51 5.37 6.87
N GLU A 166 -1.91 4.35 6.09
CA GLU A 166 -1.99 2.98 6.58
C GLU A 166 -1.47 1.95 5.58
N LEU A 167 -0.81 0.91 6.08
CA LEU A 167 -0.66 -0.32 5.32
C LEU A 167 -2.05 -0.97 5.19
N ALA A 168 -2.43 -1.36 3.97
CA ALA A 168 -3.60 -2.18 3.75
C ALA A 168 -3.22 -3.52 3.14
N PHE A 169 -3.98 -4.58 3.49
CA PHE A 169 -3.90 -5.85 2.82
C PHE A 169 -5.26 -6.33 2.33
N VAL A 170 -5.25 -7.17 1.31
CA VAL A 170 -6.44 -7.67 0.66
C VAL A 170 -6.50 -9.20 0.78
N ILE A 171 -7.66 -9.71 1.14
CA ILE A 171 -7.92 -11.15 1.22
C ILE A 171 -8.03 -11.73 -0.20
N GLY A 172 -7.34 -12.84 -0.43
CA GLY A 172 -7.36 -13.56 -1.71
C GLY A 172 -8.07 -14.92 -1.65
N LYS A 173 -8.22 -15.49 -0.46
CA LYS A 173 -8.82 -16.80 -0.25
C LYS A 173 -9.86 -16.74 0.86
N ARG A 174 -11.07 -17.25 0.56
CA ARG A 174 -12.15 -17.34 1.56
C ARG A 174 -11.72 -18.15 2.79
N GLY A 175 -12.06 -17.65 3.99
CA GLY A 175 -11.76 -18.35 5.24
C GLY A 175 -12.63 -17.94 6.42
N LYS A 176 -12.73 -18.83 7.40
CA LYS A 176 -13.41 -18.64 8.68
C LYS A 176 -12.65 -19.44 9.75
N ASN A 177 -12.45 -18.85 10.94
CA ASN A 177 -11.66 -19.47 12.02
C ASN A 177 -10.24 -19.85 11.56
N ILE A 178 -9.60 -18.92 10.83
CA ILE A 178 -8.25 -19.13 10.25
C ILE A 178 -7.25 -19.13 11.38
N ARG A 179 -6.35 -20.12 11.40
CA ARG A 179 -5.23 -20.17 12.34
C ARG A 179 -4.17 -19.15 11.94
N GLU A 180 -3.44 -18.60 12.93
CA GLU A 180 -2.47 -17.53 12.68
C GLU A 180 -1.33 -18.01 11.75
N GLU A 181 -0.87 -19.24 11.90
CA GLU A 181 0.18 -19.84 11.07
C GLU A 181 -0.24 -20.04 9.59
N GLU A 182 -1.55 -20.11 9.30
CA GLU A 182 -2.10 -20.26 7.94
C GLU A 182 -2.54 -18.92 7.33
N ALA A 183 -2.61 -17.87 8.13
CA ALA A 183 -3.27 -16.64 7.77
C ALA A 183 -2.69 -15.96 6.51
N MET A 184 -1.37 -16.02 6.30
CA MET A 184 -0.73 -15.44 5.12
C MET A 184 -1.11 -16.15 3.81
N GLU A 185 -1.59 -17.38 3.84
CA GLU A 185 -2.12 -18.06 2.66
C GLU A 185 -3.40 -17.40 2.15
N HIS A 186 -4.13 -16.72 3.03
CA HIS A 186 -5.36 -16.01 2.69
C HIS A 186 -5.15 -14.59 2.16
N VAL A 187 -3.92 -14.06 2.19
CA VAL A 187 -3.58 -12.73 1.68
C VAL A 187 -3.29 -12.79 0.18
N ALA A 188 -3.93 -11.92 -0.61
CA ALA A 188 -3.61 -11.71 -2.03
C ALA A 188 -2.40 -10.79 -2.19
N GLY A 189 -2.35 -9.70 -1.43
CA GLY A 189 -1.31 -8.70 -1.51
C GLY A 189 -1.56 -7.50 -0.61
N PHE A 190 -0.72 -6.49 -0.78
CA PHE A 190 -0.69 -5.27 0.02
C PHE A 190 -0.84 -4.03 -0.85
N THR A 191 -1.34 -2.95 -0.27
CA THR A 191 -1.51 -1.65 -0.93
C THR A 191 -1.40 -0.51 0.09
N VAL A 192 -1.32 0.72 -0.38
CA VAL A 192 -1.39 1.91 0.48
C VAL A 192 -2.85 2.29 0.68
N ALA A 193 -3.20 2.70 1.91
CA ALA A 193 -4.51 3.27 2.23
C ALA A 193 -4.35 4.62 2.94
N HIS A 194 -5.41 5.43 2.86
CA HIS A 194 -5.58 6.64 3.64
C HIS A 194 -6.90 6.55 4.40
N ASP A 195 -6.84 6.34 5.72
CA ASP A 195 -8.03 6.31 6.59
C ASP A 195 -8.43 7.73 6.99
N VAL A 196 -8.98 8.49 6.04
CA VAL A 196 -9.45 9.85 6.27
C VAL A 196 -10.48 9.87 7.38
N SER A 197 -10.35 10.80 8.33
CA SER A 197 -11.06 10.77 9.61
C SER A 197 -11.64 12.12 9.98
N ALA A 198 -12.96 12.21 10.19
CA ALA A 198 -13.63 13.36 10.76
C ALA A 198 -13.62 13.24 12.29
N ARG A 199 -12.65 13.92 12.95
CA ARG A 199 -12.38 13.74 14.40
C ARG A 199 -13.52 14.19 15.29
N ASP A 200 -14.27 15.23 14.91
CA ASP A 200 -15.45 15.66 15.64
C ASP A 200 -16.54 14.58 15.68
N TRP A 201 -16.75 13.83 14.59
CA TRP A 201 -17.66 12.69 14.54
C TRP A 201 -17.10 11.46 15.24
N GLN A 202 -15.81 11.21 15.10
CA GLN A 202 -15.16 10.06 15.74
C GLN A 202 -15.13 10.19 17.28
N MET A 203 -14.80 11.39 17.82
CA MET A 203 -14.39 11.54 19.22
C MET A 203 -15.39 12.35 20.07
N LYS A 204 -16.26 13.18 19.47
CA LYS A 204 -17.09 14.14 20.18
C LYS A 204 -18.57 13.90 19.97
N LYS A 205 -19.00 13.63 18.74
CA LYS A 205 -20.41 13.44 18.35
C LYS A 205 -20.80 11.96 18.37
N ASN A 206 -22.06 11.66 18.08
CA ASN A 206 -22.60 10.31 17.85
C ASN A 206 -22.20 9.28 18.93
N GLY A 207 -22.21 9.68 20.22
CA GLY A 207 -21.83 8.80 21.31
C GLY A 207 -20.37 8.30 21.27
N LYS A 208 -19.51 8.96 20.51
CA LYS A 208 -18.11 8.57 20.24
C LYS A 208 -18.00 7.22 19.51
N GLN A 209 -19.02 6.85 18.77
CA GLN A 209 -18.97 5.71 17.85
C GLN A 209 -18.23 6.13 16.57
N TRP A 210 -17.19 5.41 16.20
CA TRP A 210 -16.23 5.86 15.18
C TRP A 210 -16.78 5.86 13.74
N LEU A 211 -17.75 4.99 13.45
CA LEU A 211 -18.20 4.69 12.09
C LEU A 211 -18.51 5.95 11.25
N LEU A 212 -19.32 6.88 11.75
CA LEU A 212 -19.68 8.08 11.01
C LEU A 212 -18.49 9.02 10.77
N GLY A 213 -17.49 9.02 11.66
CA GLY A 213 -16.26 9.79 11.48
C GLY A 213 -15.31 9.18 10.43
N LYS A 214 -15.52 7.94 10.04
CA LYS A 214 -14.63 7.16 9.18
C LYS A 214 -15.22 6.83 7.81
N THR A 215 -16.50 7.04 7.58
CA THR A 215 -17.23 6.48 6.43
C THR A 215 -17.86 7.51 5.48
N PHE A 216 -17.53 8.79 5.60
CA PHE A 216 -17.95 9.77 4.60
C PHE A 216 -17.48 9.33 3.21
N ASP A 217 -18.22 9.71 2.19
CA ASP A 217 -17.80 9.50 0.80
C ASP A 217 -16.37 10.03 0.61
N THR A 218 -15.56 9.35 -0.20
CA THR A 218 -14.16 9.67 -0.49
C THR A 218 -13.15 9.48 0.65
N PHE A 219 -13.55 8.97 1.81
CA PHE A 219 -12.69 8.86 3.00
C PHE A 219 -11.83 7.59 3.04
N CYS A 220 -11.71 6.86 1.92
CA CYS A 220 -10.87 5.68 1.82
C CYS A 220 -10.08 5.61 0.49
N PRO A 221 -9.15 6.54 0.24
CA PRO A 221 -8.22 6.42 -0.88
C PRO A 221 -7.40 5.13 -0.77
N LEU A 222 -7.32 4.33 -1.85
CA LEU A 222 -6.57 3.09 -1.96
C LEU A 222 -5.71 3.04 -3.22
N GLY A 223 -4.54 2.45 -3.14
CA GLY A 223 -3.70 2.20 -4.31
C GLY A 223 -2.19 2.37 -4.06
N PRO A 224 -1.41 2.63 -5.11
CA PRO A 224 -1.81 2.73 -6.52
C PRO A 224 -2.01 1.37 -7.18
N ALA A 225 -1.56 0.28 -6.55
CA ALA A 225 -1.63 -1.10 -7.04
C ALA A 225 -1.82 -2.08 -5.88
N LEU A 226 -2.34 -3.26 -6.16
CA LEU A 226 -2.25 -4.41 -5.29
C LEU A 226 -0.93 -5.14 -5.58
N VAL A 227 0.04 -5.02 -4.69
CA VAL A 227 1.33 -5.73 -4.80
C VAL A 227 1.16 -7.13 -4.21
N SER A 228 1.36 -8.16 -5.03
CA SER A 228 1.25 -9.56 -4.58
C SER A 228 2.10 -9.81 -3.35
N LYS A 229 1.59 -10.58 -2.40
CA LYS A 229 2.31 -10.93 -1.16
C LYS A 229 3.69 -11.55 -1.44
N ASP A 230 3.80 -12.35 -2.50
CA ASP A 230 5.04 -13.03 -2.87
C ASP A 230 6.09 -12.08 -3.48
N SER A 231 5.70 -10.83 -3.76
CA SER A 231 6.58 -9.78 -4.29
C SER A 231 7.16 -8.87 -3.19
N ILE A 232 6.81 -9.09 -1.93
CA ILE A 232 7.25 -8.32 -0.77
C ILE A 232 7.95 -9.26 0.20
N ALA A 233 9.21 -8.95 0.53
CA ALA A 233 10.00 -9.82 1.39
C ALA A 233 9.48 -9.82 2.84
N ASP A 234 9.18 -8.64 3.38
CA ASP A 234 8.60 -8.47 4.72
C ASP A 234 7.65 -7.26 4.77
N PRO A 235 6.33 -7.48 4.77
CA PRO A 235 5.36 -6.38 4.86
C PRO A 235 5.38 -5.66 6.22
N HIS A 236 6.05 -6.22 7.20
CA HIS A 236 6.16 -5.66 8.54
C HIS A 236 7.53 -4.99 8.81
N GLY A 237 8.28 -4.67 7.75
CA GLY A 237 9.56 -3.96 7.80
C GLY A 237 9.62 -2.71 6.91
N LEU A 238 8.47 -2.23 6.40
CA LEU A 238 8.39 -1.16 5.41
C LEU A 238 8.35 0.23 6.07
N GLY A 239 9.06 1.19 5.49
CA GLY A 239 8.88 2.60 5.83
C GLY A 239 7.51 3.10 5.39
N ILE A 240 6.83 3.86 6.26
CA ILE A 240 5.50 4.43 6.04
C ILE A 240 5.51 5.92 6.32
N ARG A 241 4.95 6.73 5.41
CA ARG A 241 5.03 8.19 5.46
C ARG A 241 3.76 8.84 4.94
N CYS A 242 3.41 9.99 5.55
CA CYS A 242 2.38 10.89 5.01
C CYS A 242 2.96 12.29 4.87
N ARG A 243 2.60 12.96 3.76
CA ARG A 243 2.91 14.38 3.53
C ARG A 243 1.62 15.14 3.24
N VAL A 244 1.53 16.34 3.78
CA VAL A 244 0.49 17.32 3.43
C VAL A 244 1.19 18.54 2.82
N ASN A 245 0.86 18.85 1.57
CA ASN A 245 1.51 19.93 0.81
C ASN A 245 3.05 19.80 0.77
N GLY A 246 3.55 18.55 0.61
CA GLY A 246 4.96 18.23 0.60
C GLY A 246 5.63 18.19 2.00
N ASN A 247 4.97 18.67 3.05
CA ASN A 247 5.50 18.62 4.41
C ASN A 247 5.29 17.24 5.03
N LEU A 248 6.34 16.63 5.54
CA LEU A 248 6.28 15.33 6.22
C LEU A 248 5.49 15.46 7.53
N VAL A 249 4.37 14.77 7.63
CA VAL A 249 3.46 14.84 8.79
C VAL A 249 3.40 13.54 9.58
N GLN A 250 3.56 12.38 8.93
CA GLN A 250 3.72 11.07 9.60
C GLN A 250 4.97 10.38 9.04
N HIS A 251 5.73 9.73 9.91
CA HIS A 251 6.92 8.95 9.53
C HIS A 251 7.15 7.86 10.58
N SER A 252 7.10 6.60 10.14
CA SER A 252 7.31 5.43 10.98
C SER A 252 7.73 4.22 10.13
N ASN A 253 7.60 3.04 10.70
CA ASN A 253 7.82 1.76 10.03
C ASN A 253 6.73 0.77 10.42
N THR A 254 6.31 -0.10 9.52
CA THR A 254 5.29 -1.13 9.78
C THR A 254 5.69 -2.16 10.84
N ASN A 255 6.97 -2.18 11.27
CA ASN A 255 7.41 -2.99 12.40
C ASN A 255 6.83 -2.52 13.74
N GLN A 256 6.35 -1.26 13.82
CA GLN A 256 5.69 -0.70 14.99
C GLN A 256 4.25 -1.21 15.20
N MET A 257 3.69 -1.94 14.23
CA MET A 257 2.36 -2.54 14.38
C MET A 257 2.32 -3.50 15.57
N VAL A 258 1.32 -3.32 16.44
CA VAL A 258 1.05 -4.18 17.61
C VAL A 258 0.57 -5.55 17.16
N PHE A 259 -0.47 -5.59 16.34
CA PHE A 259 -1.02 -6.79 15.74
C PHE A 259 -0.63 -6.86 14.26
N LYS A 260 0.13 -7.85 13.90
CA LYS A 260 0.58 -8.09 12.53
C LYS A 260 -0.54 -8.68 11.67
N THR A 261 -0.35 -8.72 10.35
CA THR A 261 -1.33 -9.23 9.38
C THR A 261 -1.93 -10.57 9.80
N GLN A 262 -1.10 -11.52 10.22
CA GLN A 262 -1.52 -12.87 10.60
C GLN A 262 -2.47 -12.85 11.80
N SER A 263 -2.10 -12.10 12.84
CA SER A 263 -2.91 -11.96 14.06
C SER A 263 -4.25 -11.31 13.78
N LEU A 264 -4.29 -10.29 12.91
CA LEU A 264 -5.52 -9.60 12.52
C LEU A 264 -6.47 -10.53 11.76
N ILE A 265 -5.96 -11.31 10.80
CA ILE A 265 -6.76 -12.31 10.05
C ILE A 265 -7.31 -13.36 11.01
N ALA A 266 -6.44 -13.94 11.85
CA ALA A 266 -6.85 -14.95 12.82
C ALA A 266 -7.90 -14.43 13.79
N TRP A 267 -7.74 -13.19 14.26
CA TRP A 267 -8.69 -12.54 15.17
C TRP A 267 -10.05 -12.31 14.50
N VAL A 268 -10.08 -11.58 13.39
CA VAL A 268 -11.33 -11.17 12.73
C VAL A 268 -12.10 -12.36 12.17
N SER A 269 -11.40 -13.36 11.65
CA SER A 269 -12.04 -14.57 11.12
C SER A 269 -12.76 -15.41 12.17
N LYS A 270 -12.57 -15.17 13.46
CA LYS A 270 -13.38 -15.77 14.52
C LYS A 270 -14.83 -15.26 14.52
N PHE A 271 -15.03 -14.01 14.13
CA PHE A 271 -16.34 -13.35 14.16
C PHE A 271 -17.07 -13.44 12.82
N VAL A 272 -16.36 -13.21 11.71
CA VAL A 272 -16.92 -13.13 10.36
C VAL A 272 -16.16 -14.02 9.38
N THR A 273 -16.82 -14.45 8.31
CA THR A 273 -16.15 -15.09 7.17
C THR A 273 -15.45 -14.01 6.35
N LEU A 274 -14.20 -14.26 5.97
CA LEU A 274 -13.43 -13.42 5.06
C LEU A 274 -13.61 -13.92 3.62
N TYR A 275 -13.74 -12.99 2.68
CA TYR A 275 -13.93 -13.29 1.25
C TYR A 275 -12.84 -12.64 0.41
N PRO A 276 -12.52 -13.19 -0.79
CA PRO A 276 -11.64 -12.52 -1.73
C PRO A 276 -12.10 -11.10 -2.01
N GLY A 277 -11.17 -10.15 -1.94
CA GLY A 277 -11.45 -8.74 -2.10
C GLY A 277 -11.76 -7.97 -0.80
N ASP A 278 -11.97 -8.63 0.35
CA ASP A 278 -12.05 -7.92 1.64
C ASP A 278 -10.77 -7.16 1.91
N VAL A 279 -10.91 -5.89 2.36
CA VAL A 279 -9.80 -4.99 2.59
C VAL A 279 -9.60 -4.78 4.09
N PHE A 280 -8.36 -4.85 4.55
CA PHE A 280 -7.96 -4.52 5.91
C PHE A 280 -7.07 -3.27 5.90
N LEU A 281 -7.43 -2.27 6.70
CA LEU A 281 -6.59 -1.13 7.05
C LEU A 281 -6.00 -1.40 8.42
N THR A 282 -4.66 -1.34 8.53
CA THR A 282 -3.96 -1.94 9.68
C THR A 282 -3.62 -0.96 10.79
N GLY A 283 -4.14 0.25 10.74
CA GLY A 283 -3.83 1.31 11.69
C GLY A 283 -2.75 2.26 11.19
N THR A 284 -2.73 3.45 11.79
CA THR A 284 -1.85 4.55 11.40
C THR A 284 -0.73 4.79 12.41
N PRO A 285 0.46 5.25 11.97
CA PRO A 285 1.54 5.69 12.85
C PRO A 285 1.29 7.09 13.43
N PRO A 286 2.14 7.61 14.37
CA PRO A 286 2.01 8.94 14.95
C PRO A 286 2.16 10.06 13.90
N GLY A 287 1.70 11.26 14.27
CA GLY A 287 1.80 12.48 13.46
C GLY A 287 0.49 12.93 12.84
N VAL A 288 -0.64 12.34 13.26
CA VAL A 288 -1.98 12.78 12.87
C VAL A 288 -2.26 14.21 13.35
N GLY A 289 -3.15 14.91 12.64
CA GLY A 289 -3.40 16.34 12.87
C GLY A 289 -4.02 16.66 14.21
N VAL A 290 -4.93 15.81 14.69
CA VAL A 290 -5.69 16.03 15.95
C VAL A 290 -4.81 16.12 17.20
N PHE A 291 -3.67 15.42 17.24
CA PHE A 291 -2.76 15.44 18.40
C PHE A 291 -1.64 16.50 18.29
N ARG A 292 -1.60 17.27 17.22
CA ARG A 292 -0.71 18.43 17.10
C ARG A 292 -1.10 19.55 18.06
N LYS A 293 -0.18 20.42 18.38
CA LYS A 293 -0.39 21.55 19.28
C LYS A 293 0.00 22.85 18.61
N PRO A 294 -0.95 23.65 18.11
CA PRO A 294 -2.40 23.38 18.07
C PRO A 294 -2.78 22.26 17.07
N PRO A 295 -3.98 21.65 17.18
CA PRO A 295 -4.48 20.71 16.19
C PRO A 295 -4.54 21.31 14.79
N VAL A 296 -4.28 20.47 13.77
CA VAL A 296 -4.26 20.86 12.36
C VAL A 296 -5.14 19.88 11.58
N TYR A 297 -5.99 20.43 10.71
CA TYR A 297 -6.91 19.64 9.89
C TYR A 297 -6.78 19.99 8.41
N LEU A 298 -7.21 19.09 7.55
CA LEU A 298 -7.21 19.28 6.09
C LEU A 298 -8.15 20.41 5.68
N LYS A 299 -7.76 21.12 4.62
CA LYS A 299 -8.51 22.22 4.02
C LYS A 299 -8.60 22.03 2.52
N ALA A 300 -9.63 22.61 1.91
CA ALA A 300 -9.71 22.67 0.45
C ALA A 300 -8.44 23.30 -0.14
N GLY A 301 -7.89 22.67 -1.18
CA GLY A 301 -6.63 23.03 -1.81
C GLY A 301 -5.41 22.29 -1.27
N ASP A 302 -5.52 21.56 -0.15
CA ASP A 302 -4.44 20.69 0.33
C ASP A 302 -4.23 19.50 -0.62
N VAL A 303 -3.03 18.93 -0.57
CA VAL A 303 -2.69 17.68 -1.26
C VAL A 303 -2.08 16.73 -0.24
N VAL A 304 -2.66 15.54 -0.10
CA VAL A 304 -2.16 14.50 0.78
C VAL A 304 -1.45 13.43 -0.02
N GLU A 305 -0.24 13.07 0.39
CA GLU A 305 0.54 11.97 -0.18
C GLU A 305 0.79 10.92 0.90
N CYS A 306 0.29 9.71 0.68
CA CYS A 306 0.56 8.56 1.52
C CYS A 306 1.49 7.61 0.79
N GLU A 307 2.63 7.27 1.41
CA GLU A 307 3.72 6.49 0.81
C GLU A 307 4.10 5.32 1.70
N ILE A 308 4.26 4.14 1.10
CA ILE A 308 4.85 2.97 1.77
C ILE A 308 5.91 2.38 0.84
N ASP A 309 7.09 2.08 1.40
CA ASP A 309 8.17 1.43 0.67
C ASP A 309 7.66 0.19 -0.07
N GLU A 310 8.14 -0.02 -1.29
CA GLU A 310 7.76 -1.14 -2.16
C GLU A 310 6.31 -1.11 -2.69
N LEU A 311 5.37 -0.43 -2.03
CA LEU A 311 3.97 -0.35 -2.45
C LEU A 311 3.69 0.85 -3.35
N GLY A 312 4.38 1.97 -3.12
CA GLY A 312 4.24 3.20 -3.89
C GLY A 312 3.55 4.32 -3.13
N VAL A 313 2.97 5.25 -3.89
CA VAL A 313 2.39 6.50 -3.37
C VAL A 313 0.98 6.71 -3.92
N ILE A 314 0.05 7.07 -3.07
CA ILE A 314 -1.23 7.66 -3.45
C ILE A 314 -1.16 9.16 -3.17
N ARG A 315 -1.78 9.96 -4.05
CA ARG A 315 -1.73 11.42 -4.00
C ARG A 315 -3.10 12.01 -4.28
N ASN A 316 -3.77 12.46 -3.23
CA ASN A 316 -5.15 12.89 -3.29
C ASN A 316 -5.27 14.39 -3.00
N PRO A 317 -5.77 15.20 -3.95
CA PRO A 317 -6.13 16.58 -3.68
C PRO A 317 -7.37 16.63 -2.77
N VAL A 318 -7.48 17.70 -1.97
CA VAL A 318 -8.60 17.95 -1.05
C VAL A 318 -9.47 19.07 -1.61
N MET A 319 -10.77 18.84 -1.72
CA MET A 319 -11.75 19.79 -2.28
C MET A 319 -12.83 20.17 -1.27
#